data_24fc5754f8eb80e88f1127e9d11c2b41
#
_entry.id   24fc5754f8eb80e88f1127e9d11c2b41
#
_cell.length_a   1.000
_cell.length_b   1.000
_cell.length_c   1.000
_cell.angle_alpha   90.00
_cell.angle_beta   90.00
_cell.angle_gamma   90.00
#
_symmetry.space_group_name_H-M   'P 1'
#
loop_
_entity.id
_entity.type
_entity.pdbx_description
1 polymer ?
#
loop_
_entity_poly.entity_id
_entity_poly.type
_entity_poly.pdbx_seq_one_letter_code
_entity_poly.pdbx_strand_id
1 'polypeptide(L)'
;VALIRQIDEFLERVRDAILIQRKFDFIPRKENLDGLSELGITISAAKQEILALTYQDYYRGPSPDQSREHVRGGAIWEFIRDMDGRPVYIKLKLDNCRGCVCMSFHEADRAPRLPYR
;
A
#
# COMPACT_ATOMS: atom_id res chain seq x y z
N VAL A 1 2.70 -2.86 -16.83
CA VAL A 1 1.81 -1.85 -16.25
C VAL A 1 0.39 -2.41 -16.20
N ALA A 2 -0.21 -2.39 -15.02
CA ALA A 2 -1.60 -2.86 -14.87
C ALA A 2 -2.55 -1.87 -15.54
N LEU A 3 -3.70 -2.40 -16.01
CA LEU A 3 -4.78 -1.57 -16.54
C LEU A 3 -5.50 -0.86 -15.40
N ILE A 4 -6.09 0.30 -15.69
CA ILE A 4 -6.86 1.07 -14.68
C ILE A 4 -7.93 0.17 -14.04
N ARG A 5 -8.64 -0.64 -14.84
CA ARG A 5 -9.65 -1.57 -14.32
C ARG A 5 -9.08 -2.54 -13.30
N GLN A 6 -7.88 -3.08 -13.55
CA GLN A 6 -7.24 -4.02 -12.65
C GLN A 6 -6.83 -3.34 -11.33
N ILE A 7 -6.35 -2.09 -11.42
CA ILE A 7 -5.98 -1.30 -10.25
C ILE A 7 -7.23 -1.00 -9.41
N ASP A 8 -8.31 -0.58 -10.06
CA ASP A 8 -9.57 -0.28 -9.37
C ASP A 8 -10.14 -1.52 -8.67
N GLU A 9 -10.09 -2.68 -9.33
CA GLU A 9 -10.53 -3.95 -8.73
C GLU A 9 -9.69 -4.29 -7.49
N PHE A 10 -8.38 -4.11 -7.57
CA PHE A 10 -7.51 -4.37 -6.42
C PHE A 10 -7.83 -3.43 -5.27
N LEU A 11 -7.96 -2.13 -5.54
CA LEU A 11 -8.25 -1.14 -4.49
C LEU A 11 -9.64 -1.34 -3.89
N GLU A 12 -10.61 -1.79 -4.67
CA GLU A 12 -11.93 -2.15 -4.14
C GLU A 12 -11.82 -3.31 -3.16
N ARG A 13 -11.03 -4.33 -3.49
CA ARG A 13 -10.79 -5.47 -2.58
C ARG A 13 -10.03 -5.04 -1.33
N VAL A 14 -9.12 -4.10 -1.44
CA VAL A 14 -8.43 -3.52 -0.28
C VAL A 14 -9.43 -2.84 0.65
N ARG A 15 -10.31 -2.02 0.10
CA ARG A 15 -11.35 -1.34 0.89
C ARG A 15 -12.30 -2.33 1.56
N ASP A 16 -12.70 -3.38 0.85
CA ASP A 16 -13.55 -4.43 1.42
C ASP A 16 -12.84 -5.16 2.57
N ALA A 17 -11.58 -5.49 2.39
CA ALA A 17 -10.79 -6.15 3.45
C ALA A 17 -10.73 -5.30 4.71
N ILE A 18 -10.50 -3.99 4.57
CA ILE A 18 -10.36 -3.09 5.70
C ILE A 18 -11.72 -2.77 6.33
N LEU A 19 -12.70 -2.38 5.52
CA LEU A 19 -13.95 -1.81 6.03
C LEU A 19 -15.01 -2.86 6.35
N ILE A 20 -15.06 -3.95 5.59
CA ILE A 20 -16.08 -4.98 5.75
C ILE A 20 -15.56 -6.14 6.57
N GLN A 21 -14.42 -6.70 6.18
CA GLN A 21 -13.81 -7.84 6.88
C GLN A 21 -13.07 -7.41 8.14
N ARG A 22 -12.74 -6.13 8.26
CA ARG A 22 -12.00 -5.52 9.38
C ARG A 22 -10.63 -6.18 9.58
N LYS A 23 -9.95 -6.43 8.47
CA LYS A 23 -8.63 -7.08 8.44
C LYS A 23 -7.62 -6.14 7.78
N PHE A 24 -6.84 -5.48 8.60
CA PHE A 24 -5.73 -4.62 8.18
C PHE A 24 -4.51 -4.98 9.02
N ASP A 25 -3.40 -5.26 8.36
CA ASP A 25 -2.17 -5.67 9.02
C ASP A 25 -1.03 -4.75 8.58
N PHE A 26 -0.63 -3.84 9.45
CA PHE A 26 0.51 -2.95 9.23
C PHE A 26 1.76 -3.64 9.75
N ILE A 27 2.72 -3.90 8.87
CA ILE A 27 3.96 -4.59 9.26
C ILE A 27 4.83 -3.62 10.06
N PRO A 28 5.10 -3.91 11.35
CA PRO A 28 5.80 -2.96 12.24
C PRO A 28 7.33 -3.04 12.12
N ARG A 29 7.84 -3.07 10.89
CA ARG A 29 9.29 -3.00 10.69
C ARG A 29 9.79 -1.61 11.06
N LYS A 30 11.07 -1.55 11.46
CA LYS A 30 11.70 -0.28 11.85
C LYS A 30 11.50 0.79 10.78
N GLU A 31 11.72 0.46 9.52
CA GLU A 31 11.55 1.38 8.40
C GLU A 31 10.14 1.97 8.34
N ASN A 32 9.11 1.15 8.58
CA ASN A 32 7.72 1.61 8.56
C ASN A 32 7.38 2.46 9.78
N LEU A 33 7.86 2.07 10.95
CA LEU A 33 7.63 2.85 12.18
C LEU A 33 8.36 4.19 12.13
N ASP A 34 9.59 4.20 11.65
CA ASP A 34 10.33 5.43 11.42
C ASP A 34 9.62 6.30 10.38
N GLY A 35 9.08 5.68 9.33
CA GLY A 35 8.31 6.37 8.30
C GLY A 35 7.11 7.09 8.86
N LEU A 36 6.33 6.45 9.72
CA LEU A 36 5.20 7.07 10.39
C LEU A 36 5.65 8.25 11.26
N SER A 37 6.72 8.03 12.02
CA SER A 37 7.25 9.07 12.91
C SER A 37 7.69 10.30 12.12
N GLU A 38 8.41 10.11 11.02
CA GLU A 38 8.87 11.22 10.17
C GLU A 38 7.71 11.96 9.51
N LEU A 39 6.64 11.25 9.16
CA LEU A 39 5.44 11.85 8.60
C LEU A 39 4.55 12.46 9.68
N GLY A 40 4.79 12.14 10.95
CA GLY A 40 3.99 12.64 12.06
C GLY A 40 2.58 12.06 12.11
N ILE A 41 2.41 10.81 11.68
CA ILE A 41 1.08 10.18 11.64
C ILE A 41 1.06 8.85 12.39
N THR A 42 -0.16 8.39 12.67
CA THR A 42 -0.42 7.11 13.33
C THR A 42 -0.67 6.01 12.30
N ILE A 43 -0.68 4.75 12.75
CA ILE A 43 -1.10 3.61 11.91
C ILE A 43 -2.54 3.83 11.42
N SER A 44 -3.41 4.38 12.27
CA SER A 44 -4.79 4.65 11.88
C SER A 44 -4.86 5.69 10.75
N ALA A 45 -4.05 6.73 10.80
CA ALA A 45 -3.98 7.72 9.73
C ALA A 45 -3.41 7.11 8.45
N ALA A 46 -2.40 6.25 8.55
CA ALA A 46 -1.87 5.52 7.39
C ALA A 46 -2.95 4.67 6.73
N LYS A 47 -3.77 3.99 7.52
CA LYS A 47 -4.90 3.20 7.01
C LYS A 47 -5.87 4.09 6.23
N GLN A 48 -6.17 5.29 6.71
CA GLN A 48 -7.04 6.23 6.01
C GLN A 48 -6.45 6.67 4.67
N GLU A 49 -5.13 6.87 4.61
CA GLU A 49 -4.46 7.20 3.34
C GLU A 49 -4.55 6.03 2.36
N ILE A 50 -4.42 4.81 2.83
CA ILE A 50 -4.58 3.61 1.99
C ILE A 50 -6.00 3.52 1.44
N LEU A 51 -7.01 3.80 2.27
CA LEU A 51 -8.40 3.80 1.84
C LEU A 51 -8.69 4.87 0.78
N ALA A 52 -7.89 5.94 0.75
CA ALA A 52 -8.05 7.04 -0.19
C ALA A 52 -7.30 6.84 -1.52
N LEU A 53 -6.50 5.77 -1.65
CA LEU A 53 -5.74 5.51 -2.87
C LEU A 53 -6.64 5.38 -4.10
N THR A 54 -6.17 5.92 -5.23
CA THR A 54 -6.85 5.79 -6.52
C THR A 54 -5.87 5.23 -7.55
N TYR A 55 -6.37 4.92 -8.75
CA TYR A 55 -5.51 4.44 -9.83
C TYR A 55 -4.41 5.45 -10.19
N GLN A 56 -4.62 6.73 -9.94
CA GLN A 56 -3.63 7.76 -10.22
C GLN A 56 -2.38 7.62 -9.33
N ASP A 57 -2.54 7.01 -8.16
CA ASP A 57 -1.43 6.77 -7.23
C ASP A 57 -0.64 5.50 -7.57
N TYR A 58 -1.13 4.70 -8.52
CA TYR A 58 -0.49 3.45 -8.90
C TYR A 58 0.91 3.69 -9.45
N TYR A 59 1.88 2.92 -8.94
CA TYR A 59 3.25 2.96 -9.39
C TYR A 59 3.60 1.72 -10.21
N ARG A 60 3.49 0.53 -9.63
CA ARG A 60 3.79 -0.72 -10.34
C ARG A 60 3.18 -1.92 -9.61
N GLY A 61 3.19 -3.08 -10.29
CA GLY A 61 2.63 -4.33 -9.82
C GLY A 61 1.47 -4.76 -10.72
N PRO A 62 0.89 -5.93 -10.49
CA PRO A 62 1.23 -6.89 -9.45
C PRO A 62 2.57 -7.57 -9.71
N SER A 63 3.32 -7.79 -8.64
CA SER A 63 4.63 -8.46 -8.67
C SER A 63 4.62 -9.63 -7.69
N PRO A 64 5.36 -10.72 -7.96
CA PRO A 64 5.42 -11.82 -7.01
C PRO A 64 6.03 -11.39 -5.67
N ASP A 65 5.49 -11.89 -4.57
CA ASP A 65 6.10 -11.72 -3.27
C ASP A 65 7.21 -12.77 -3.10
N GLN A 66 8.45 -12.31 -3.08
CA GLN A 66 9.64 -13.15 -2.93
C GLN A 66 10.17 -13.16 -1.51
N SER A 67 9.47 -12.52 -0.58
CA SER A 67 9.87 -12.48 0.83
C SER A 67 9.69 -13.86 1.46
N ARG A 68 10.71 -14.32 2.21
CA ARG A 68 10.63 -15.58 2.94
C ARG A 68 9.60 -15.55 4.06
N GLU A 69 9.20 -14.36 4.50
CA GLU A 69 8.22 -14.19 5.56
C GLU A 69 6.80 -14.44 5.07
N HIS A 70 6.59 -14.48 3.76
CA HIS A 70 5.27 -14.60 3.14
C HIS A 70 5.20 -15.85 2.29
N VAL A 71 5.24 -17.00 2.94
CA VAL A 71 5.26 -18.32 2.30
C VAL A 71 4.06 -18.59 1.41
N ARG A 72 2.98 -17.82 1.59
CA ARG A 72 1.72 -18.04 0.86
C ARG A 72 1.66 -17.40 -0.51
N GLY A 73 2.73 -16.73 -0.92
CA GLY A 73 2.73 -16.03 -2.20
C GLY A 73 1.82 -14.82 -2.19
N GLY A 74 1.17 -14.58 -3.31
CA GLY A 74 0.33 -13.41 -3.53
C GLY A 74 1.06 -12.35 -4.31
N ALA A 75 0.32 -11.31 -4.69
CA ALA A 75 0.83 -10.26 -5.55
C ALA A 75 1.00 -8.97 -4.77
N ILE A 76 2.12 -8.32 -5.04
CA ILE A 76 2.47 -7.04 -4.41
C ILE A 76 2.11 -5.91 -5.36
N TRP A 77 1.41 -4.91 -4.84
CA TRP A 77 1.03 -3.70 -5.55
C TRP A 77 1.68 -2.51 -4.86
N GLU A 78 2.26 -1.60 -5.64
CA GLU A 78 3.00 -0.45 -5.10
C GLU A 78 2.35 0.84 -5.58
N PHE A 79 2.25 1.80 -4.67
CA PHE A 79 1.62 3.09 -4.88
C PHE A 79 2.51 4.21 -4.35
N ILE A 80 2.36 5.40 -4.93
CA ILE A 80 2.95 6.61 -4.40
C ILE A 80 1.80 7.57 -4.10
N ARG A 81 1.62 7.88 -2.84
CA ARG A 81 0.59 8.80 -2.36
C ARG A 81 1.23 10.15 -2.07
N ASP A 82 0.68 11.21 -2.65
CA ASP A 82 1.11 12.56 -2.31
C ASP A 82 0.45 12.97 -0.99
N MET A 83 1.26 13.16 0.04
CA MET A 83 0.81 13.63 1.34
C MET A 83 1.42 15.02 1.59
N ASP A 84 0.65 16.07 1.27
CA ASP A 84 1.07 17.46 1.41
C ASP A 84 2.40 17.76 0.72
N GLY A 85 2.55 17.29 -0.51
CA GLY A 85 3.74 17.48 -1.31
C GLY A 85 4.86 16.48 -1.06
N ARG A 86 4.68 15.56 -0.12
CA ARG A 86 5.65 14.51 0.19
C ARG A 86 5.23 13.20 -0.49
N PRO A 87 6.06 12.63 -1.35
CA PRO A 87 5.72 11.35 -1.99
C PRO A 87 5.90 10.21 -0.98
N VAL A 88 4.82 9.49 -0.69
CA VAL A 88 4.85 8.38 0.27
C VAL A 88 4.72 7.06 -0.49
N TYR A 89 5.72 6.20 -0.30
CA TYR A 89 5.75 4.87 -0.91
C TYR A 89 4.93 3.90 -0.08
N ILE A 90 3.96 3.25 -0.72
CA ILE A 90 3.06 2.31 -0.07
C ILE A 90 3.09 0.99 -0.84
N LYS A 91 3.40 -0.09 -0.14
CA LYS A 91 3.42 -1.43 -0.72
C LYS A 91 2.35 -2.27 -0.05
N LEU A 92 1.42 -2.81 -0.84
CA LEU A 92 0.26 -3.54 -0.35
C LEU A 92 0.18 -4.94 -0.93
N LYS A 93 -0.42 -5.82 -0.15
CA LYS A 93 -0.73 -7.19 -0.56
C LYS A 93 -2.06 -7.59 0.08
N LEU A 94 -2.86 -8.39 -0.64
CA LEU A 94 -4.05 -9.01 -0.07
C LEU A 94 -3.72 -10.45 0.33
N ASP A 95 -4.07 -10.80 1.55
CA ASP A 95 -3.86 -12.12 2.12
C ASP A 95 -5.18 -12.65 2.64
N ASN A 96 -5.50 -13.92 2.39
CA ASN A 96 -6.79 -14.50 2.77
C ASN A 96 -7.03 -14.48 4.28
N CYS A 97 -5.98 -14.58 5.08
CA CYS A 97 -6.08 -14.60 6.54
C CYS A 97 -5.88 -13.23 7.16
N ARG A 98 -4.94 -12.45 6.63
CA ARG A 98 -4.50 -11.17 7.22
C ARG A 98 -5.24 -9.95 6.64
N GLY A 99 -5.92 -10.13 5.52
CA GLY A 99 -6.62 -9.06 4.83
C GLY A 99 -5.69 -8.18 4.03
N CYS A 100 -5.81 -6.86 4.19
CA CYS A 100 -4.89 -5.92 3.55
C CYS A 100 -3.62 -5.82 4.39
N VAL A 101 -2.50 -6.26 3.83
CA VAL A 101 -1.20 -6.20 4.47
C VAL A 101 -0.46 -4.99 3.92
N CYS A 102 -0.13 -4.04 4.79
CA CYS A 102 0.73 -2.90 4.44
C CYS A 102 2.18 -3.28 4.74
N MET A 103 2.93 -3.58 3.69
CA MET A 103 4.30 -4.05 3.79
C MET A 103 5.30 -2.90 3.91
N SER A 104 4.98 -1.75 3.31
CA SER A 104 5.85 -0.56 3.34
C SER A 104 4.98 0.68 3.40
N PHE A 105 5.38 1.63 4.22
CA PHE A 105 4.74 2.93 4.32
C PHE A 105 5.78 3.94 4.84
N HIS A 106 6.39 4.68 3.92
CA HIS A 106 7.40 5.66 4.27
C HIS A 106 7.59 6.62 3.11
N GLU A 107 8.17 7.77 3.39
CA GLU A 107 8.44 8.74 2.33
C GLU A 107 9.43 8.15 1.32
N ALA A 108 9.13 8.32 0.03
CA ALA A 108 10.02 7.91 -1.04
C ALA A 108 11.20 8.88 -1.14
N ASP A 109 12.38 8.36 -1.55
CA ASP A 109 13.56 9.21 -1.72
C ASP A 109 13.34 10.29 -2.78
N ARG A 110 12.49 10.01 -3.76
CA ARG A 110 12.11 10.94 -4.82
C ARG A 110 10.74 10.53 -5.37
N ALA A 111 10.06 11.48 -6.00
CA ALA A 111 8.78 11.23 -6.64
C ALA A 111 9.02 10.54 -8.00
N PRO A 112 8.71 9.25 -8.14
CA PRO A 112 8.83 8.58 -9.43
C PRO A 112 7.73 9.04 -10.37
N ARG A 113 7.94 8.81 -11.66
CA ARG A 113 6.90 9.05 -12.65
C ARG A 113 5.85 7.95 -12.54
N LEU A 114 4.57 8.35 -12.40
CA LEU A 114 3.47 7.41 -12.29
C LEU A 114 2.76 7.23 -13.63
N PRO A 115 2.33 5.98 -13.98
CA PRO A 115 1.72 5.72 -15.28
C PRO A 115 0.46 6.52 -15.58
N TYR A 116 -0.33 6.86 -14.56
CA TYR A 116 -1.65 7.45 -14.74
C TYR A 116 -1.83 8.81 -14.06
N ARG A 117 -0.74 9.45 -13.74
CA ARG A 117 -0.80 10.77 -13.15
C ARG A 117 -0.25 11.82 -14.09
#